data_943e045aa94278dc1c05dc272e26ce69
#
_entry.id   943e045aa94278dc1c05dc272e26ce69
#
_cell.length_a   1.000
_cell.length_b   1.000
_cell.length_c   1.000
_cell.angle_alpha   90.00
_cell.angle_beta   90.00
_cell.angle_gamma   90.00
#
_symmetry.space_group_name_H-M   'P 1'
#
loop_
_entity.id
_entity.type
_entity.pdbx_description
1 polymer ?
#
loop_
_entity_poly.entity_id
_entity_poly.type
_entity_poly.pdbx_seq_one_letter_code
_entity_poly.pdbx_strand_id
1 'polypeptide(L)'
;MISTSNLSIQFGKRILFDEVNVTFKKGNCYGIIGANGAGKSTFLKVLSGEIQPNSGSVNIEPGNRLSILEQNQNAYDDYTVLDSTIMGNSPLYKIKKEMDFLYSKENFTDEDGIKVGELQNKYEEMDGWNADSEAASLLSQLGVEESLHYTKLSEIDLKLKVRVLLAQSLFGNPDILIMDEPTNNLDFETIKWLQHFLSNYENTVIVVSHDRYFLDSVCTHISDIDYGKISHYSGNYTFWYESSQLALKQRAQQNKKAEEKKKELEEFIARFSANVAKSKQATSRKKMIEKLNIEDIKPSSRRYPGIIFETERSLGDQILNIESMNTSIINDFSTIINNGDKVILYSKNPKIIDSFYNEILLMSESVKWGTTVSKSYIPENYDSFFEKNLSLVDWLRQWSKNDEEREEVYVRGFLGKMLFSGEEALKSCTVLSGGEKVRCMLSKMMMEKSNFLILNEPTNHLDLESITALNNSLINFKGNIFLTTQDFQFANSVGNRVIEIGTNGYIDKLMNFGEYLNDDKVKILREKIY
;
A
#
# COMPACT_ATOMS: atom_id res chain seq x y z
N MET A 1 2.38 -0.71 26.41
CA MET A 1 3.36 0.18 25.75
C MET A 1 4.50 -0.65 25.17
N ILE A 2 5.02 -0.27 23.98
CA ILE A 2 6.24 -0.87 23.39
C ILE A 2 7.22 0.25 23.03
N SER A 3 8.51 0.07 23.28
CA SER A 3 9.54 1.08 23.00
C SER A 3 10.84 0.45 22.53
N THR A 4 11.64 1.22 21.81
CA THR A 4 13.00 0.85 21.40
C THR A 4 14.01 1.75 22.08
N SER A 5 15.15 1.19 22.46
CA SER A 5 16.27 1.90 23.10
C SER A 5 17.55 1.64 22.32
N ASN A 6 18.12 2.70 21.70
CA ASN A 6 19.35 2.67 20.92
C ASN A 6 19.41 1.53 19.89
N LEU A 7 18.26 1.28 19.25
CA LEU A 7 18.09 0.18 18.31
C LEU A 7 18.87 0.44 17.02
N SER A 8 19.77 -0.49 16.67
CA SER A 8 20.49 -0.44 15.41
C SER A 8 20.42 -1.78 14.69
N ILE A 9 20.24 -1.72 13.37
CA ILE A 9 20.19 -2.90 12.49
C ILE A 9 21.01 -2.65 11.25
N GLN A 10 21.83 -3.63 10.92
CA GLN A 10 22.69 -3.61 9.75
C GLN A 10 22.67 -4.96 9.04
N PHE A 11 22.53 -4.93 7.72
CA PHE A 11 22.67 -6.10 6.84
C PHE A 11 23.90 -5.94 5.95
N GLY A 12 24.94 -6.72 6.21
CA GLY A 12 26.23 -6.58 5.53
C GLY A 12 26.82 -5.18 5.73
N LYS A 13 26.97 -4.42 4.65
CA LYS A 13 27.48 -3.03 4.69
C LYS A 13 26.36 -1.97 4.81
N ARG A 14 25.08 -2.38 4.72
CA ARG A 14 23.96 -1.45 4.72
C ARG A 14 23.41 -1.29 6.13
N ILE A 15 23.52 -0.10 6.68
CA ILE A 15 22.85 0.29 7.93
C ILE A 15 21.40 0.61 7.58
N LEU A 16 20.47 -0.09 8.23
CA LEU A 16 19.03 0.11 8.06
C LEU A 16 18.48 1.07 9.10
N PHE A 17 18.88 0.86 10.37
CA PHE A 17 18.53 1.71 11.51
C PHE A 17 19.77 1.98 12.34
N ASP A 18 19.86 3.20 12.88
CA ASP A 18 20.99 3.67 13.67
C ASP A 18 20.52 4.43 14.89
N GLU A 19 20.73 3.82 16.09
CA GLU A 19 20.36 4.38 17.40
C GLU A 19 18.91 4.89 17.49
N VAL A 20 17.95 4.08 17.02
CA VAL A 20 16.53 4.45 17.04
C VAL A 20 15.95 4.32 18.45
N ASN A 21 15.37 5.43 18.92
CA ASN A 21 14.68 5.53 20.20
C ASN A 21 13.25 6.03 19.94
N VAL A 22 12.26 5.13 20.01
CA VAL A 22 10.86 5.46 19.78
C VAL A 22 9.96 4.75 20.79
N THR A 23 8.81 5.35 21.08
CA THR A 23 7.83 4.80 22.03
C THR A 23 6.44 4.84 21.44
N PHE A 24 5.77 3.70 21.44
CA PHE A 24 4.38 3.53 21.01
C PHE A 24 3.50 3.36 22.26
N LYS A 25 2.58 4.32 22.44
CA LYS A 25 1.75 4.42 23.64
C LYS A 25 0.37 3.81 23.39
N LYS A 26 -0.24 3.28 24.45
CA LYS A 26 -1.62 2.79 24.45
C LYS A 26 -2.62 3.87 23.97
N GLY A 27 -3.69 3.46 23.31
CA GLY A 27 -4.74 4.34 22.81
C GLY A 27 -4.37 5.11 21.55
N ASN A 28 -3.28 4.73 20.87
CA ASN A 28 -2.84 5.37 19.63
C ASN A 28 -2.61 4.36 18.51
N CYS A 29 -2.94 4.78 17.29
CA CYS A 29 -2.59 4.08 16.07
C CYS A 29 -1.44 4.81 15.38
N TYR A 30 -0.34 4.09 15.15
CA TYR A 30 0.88 4.61 14.54
C TYR A 30 1.02 4.05 13.12
N GLY A 31 0.89 4.92 12.11
CA GLY A 31 1.19 4.57 10.73
C GLY A 31 2.69 4.68 10.45
N ILE A 32 3.34 3.57 10.13
CA ILE A 32 4.76 3.57 9.75
C ILE A 32 4.87 3.79 8.25
N ILE A 33 5.56 4.85 7.87
CA ILE A 33 5.79 5.23 6.49
C ILE A 33 7.29 5.37 6.20
N GLY A 34 7.67 5.33 4.93
CA GLY A 34 9.06 5.45 4.49
C GLY A 34 9.21 4.91 3.07
N ALA A 35 10.29 5.30 2.39
CA ALA A 35 10.59 4.84 1.04
C ALA A 35 10.65 3.30 0.95
N ASN A 36 10.46 2.75 -0.27
CA ASN A 36 10.67 1.32 -0.48
C ASN A 36 12.10 0.92 -0.13
N GLY A 37 12.22 -0.15 0.66
CA GLY A 37 13.51 -0.60 1.19
C GLY A 37 14.05 0.24 2.37
N ALA A 38 13.28 1.18 2.93
CA ALA A 38 13.66 1.90 4.16
C ALA A 38 13.66 1.00 5.41
N GLY A 39 13.08 -0.21 5.32
CA GLY A 39 13.09 -1.19 6.40
C GLY A 39 11.79 -1.27 7.20
N LYS A 40 10.65 -0.80 6.67
CA LYS A 40 9.35 -0.83 7.36
C LYS A 40 9.03 -2.22 7.93
N SER A 41 8.91 -3.24 7.08
CA SER A 41 8.62 -4.62 7.50
C SER A 41 9.72 -5.21 8.39
N THR A 42 11.00 -4.84 8.15
CA THR A 42 12.10 -5.25 9.04
C THR A 42 11.93 -4.67 10.44
N PHE A 43 11.52 -3.41 10.54
CA PHE A 43 11.25 -2.78 11.83
C PHE A 43 10.12 -3.46 12.58
N LEU A 44 9.02 -3.82 11.89
CA LEU A 44 7.93 -4.60 12.48
C LEU A 44 8.43 -5.96 12.99
N LYS A 45 9.26 -6.68 12.22
CA LYS A 45 9.87 -7.96 12.62
C LYS A 45 10.81 -7.84 13.82
N VAL A 46 11.43 -6.68 14.01
CA VAL A 46 12.24 -6.42 15.21
C VAL A 46 11.35 -6.14 16.40
N LEU A 47 10.28 -5.36 16.23
CA LEU A 47 9.31 -5.10 17.30
C LEU A 47 8.63 -6.40 17.76
N SER A 48 8.39 -7.34 16.83
CA SER A 48 7.80 -8.66 17.14
C SER A 48 8.78 -9.65 17.77
N GLY A 49 10.09 -9.35 17.70
CA GLY A 49 11.14 -10.25 18.20
C GLY A 49 11.56 -11.35 17.22
N GLU A 50 11.00 -11.38 16.00
CA GLU A 50 11.42 -12.31 14.95
C GLU A 50 12.87 -12.06 14.49
N ILE A 51 13.29 -10.79 14.49
CA ILE A 51 14.65 -10.38 14.16
C ILE A 51 15.28 -9.71 15.37
N GLN A 52 16.45 -10.22 15.78
CA GLN A 52 17.22 -9.60 16.86
C GLN A 52 18.01 -8.39 16.31
N PRO A 53 18.02 -7.25 17.00
CA PRO A 53 18.82 -6.09 16.61
C PRO A 53 20.32 -6.37 16.81
N ASN A 54 21.18 -5.66 16.05
CA ASN A 54 22.63 -5.72 16.24
C ASN A 54 23.04 -5.04 17.54
N SER A 55 22.36 -3.97 17.94
CA SER A 55 22.51 -3.29 19.23
C SER A 55 21.19 -2.66 19.67
N GLY A 56 21.11 -2.36 20.97
CA GLY A 56 19.89 -1.82 21.59
C GLY A 56 18.88 -2.91 21.97
N SER A 57 17.67 -2.50 22.30
CA SER A 57 16.62 -3.42 22.77
C SER A 57 15.23 -2.93 22.42
N VAL A 58 14.30 -3.89 22.31
CA VAL A 58 12.85 -3.65 22.30
C VAL A 58 12.31 -3.98 23.67
N ASN A 59 11.56 -3.06 24.25
CA ASN A 59 10.99 -3.22 25.59
C ASN A 59 9.47 -3.19 25.50
N ILE A 60 8.84 -4.27 25.94
CA ILE A 60 7.39 -4.41 26.09
C ILE A 60 7.08 -4.44 27.58
N GLU A 61 6.05 -3.71 28.00
CA GLU A 61 5.61 -3.75 29.40
C GLU A 61 5.18 -5.16 29.81
N PRO A 62 5.62 -5.64 30.98
CA PRO A 62 5.24 -6.96 31.46
C PRO A 62 3.71 -7.14 31.48
N GLY A 63 3.25 -8.29 31.03
CA GLY A 63 1.83 -8.63 30.98
C GLY A 63 1.12 -8.19 29.69
N ASN A 64 1.72 -7.33 28.85
CA ASN A 64 1.13 -6.93 27.59
C ASN A 64 1.27 -8.05 26.55
N ARG A 65 0.15 -8.37 25.88
CA ARG A 65 0.09 -9.32 24.78
C ARG A 65 0.30 -8.61 23.45
N LEU A 66 1.28 -9.09 22.69
CA LEU A 66 1.55 -8.66 21.33
C LEU A 66 0.93 -9.62 20.32
N SER A 67 0.23 -9.09 19.32
CA SER A 67 -0.31 -9.84 18.20
C SER A 67 0.19 -9.25 16.88
N ILE A 68 0.40 -10.12 15.88
CA ILE A 68 0.93 -9.76 14.57
C ILE A 68 0.00 -10.33 13.52
N LEU A 69 -0.29 -9.55 12.47
CA LEU A 69 -0.98 -10.04 11.29
C LEU A 69 -0.01 -10.94 10.50
N GLU A 70 -0.32 -12.24 10.44
CA GLU A 70 0.47 -13.23 9.69
C GLU A 70 0.37 -12.98 8.18
N GLN A 71 1.52 -12.93 7.51
CA GLN A 71 1.58 -12.75 6.06
C GLN A 71 1.55 -14.07 5.28
N ASN A 72 2.00 -15.16 5.91
CA ASN A 72 1.95 -16.48 5.28
C ASN A 72 0.53 -17.05 5.36
N GLN A 73 -0.20 -16.95 4.27
CA GLN A 73 -1.60 -17.37 4.19
C GLN A 73 -1.82 -18.87 4.36
N ASN A 74 -0.77 -19.68 4.28
CA ASN A 74 -0.83 -21.12 4.45
C ASN A 74 -0.27 -21.62 5.80
N ALA A 75 0.06 -20.69 6.72
CA ALA A 75 0.67 -21.04 8.00
C ALA A 75 -0.22 -21.95 8.88
N TYR A 76 -1.54 -21.89 8.67
CA TYR A 76 -2.54 -22.59 9.49
C TYR A 76 -3.44 -23.52 8.69
N ASP A 77 -3.02 -23.97 7.50
CA ASP A 77 -3.82 -24.78 6.57
C ASP A 77 -4.33 -26.11 7.17
N ASP A 78 -3.66 -26.65 8.17
CA ASP A 78 -4.05 -27.88 8.86
C ASP A 78 -5.14 -27.70 9.93
N TYR A 79 -5.43 -26.47 10.32
CA TYR A 79 -6.38 -26.15 11.38
C TYR A 79 -7.74 -25.71 10.82
N THR A 80 -8.77 -25.80 11.65
CA THR A 80 -10.09 -25.24 11.28
C THR A 80 -10.05 -23.71 11.32
N VAL A 81 -10.96 -23.07 10.60
CA VAL A 81 -11.13 -21.60 10.58
C VAL A 81 -11.26 -21.05 12.01
N LEU A 82 -12.10 -21.69 12.84
CA LEU A 82 -12.34 -21.28 14.22
C LEU A 82 -11.08 -21.46 15.08
N ASP A 83 -10.44 -22.63 15.05
CA ASP A 83 -9.21 -22.89 15.80
C ASP A 83 -8.09 -21.91 15.39
N SER A 84 -7.93 -21.66 14.09
CA SER A 84 -6.95 -20.71 13.57
C SER A 84 -7.16 -19.30 14.15
N THR A 85 -8.40 -18.88 14.30
CA THR A 85 -8.74 -17.57 14.90
C THR A 85 -8.36 -17.54 16.38
N ILE A 86 -8.72 -18.58 17.17
CA ILE A 86 -8.41 -18.66 18.60
C ILE A 86 -6.91 -18.73 18.85
N MET A 87 -6.13 -19.29 17.91
CA MET A 87 -4.65 -19.34 18.00
C MET A 87 -4.00 -17.95 18.04
N GLY A 88 -4.71 -16.88 17.70
CA GLY A 88 -4.30 -15.49 17.93
C GLY A 88 -4.02 -15.20 19.42
N ASN A 89 -4.65 -15.95 20.33
CA ASN A 89 -4.27 -16.01 21.74
C ASN A 89 -3.62 -17.37 22.06
N SER A 90 -2.35 -17.52 21.66
CA SER A 90 -1.62 -18.77 21.77
C SER A 90 -1.60 -19.39 23.20
N PRO A 91 -1.46 -18.63 24.30
CA PRO A 91 -1.59 -19.18 25.65
C PRO A 91 -2.96 -19.81 25.91
N LEU A 92 -4.04 -19.13 25.54
CA LEU A 92 -5.41 -19.61 25.67
C LEU A 92 -5.65 -20.90 24.87
N TYR A 93 -5.22 -20.90 23.61
CA TYR A 93 -5.37 -22.05 22.73
C TYR A 93 -4.62 -23.29 23.27
N LYS A 94 -3.40 -23.10 23.79
CA LYS A 94 -2.64 -24.20 24.43
C LYS A 94 -3.36 -24.80 25.63
N ILE A 95 -3.92 -23.97 26.50
CA ILE A 95 -4.71 -24.42 27.66
C ILE A 95 -5.93 -25.23 27.17
N LYS A 96 -6.68 -24.70 26.19
CA LYS A 96 -7.82 -25.39 25.58
C LYS A 96 -7.44 -26.78 25.08
N LYS A 97 -6.39 -26.88 24.26
CA LYS A 97 -5.93 -28.17 23.72
C LYS A 97 -5.39 -29.12 24.78
N GLU A 98 -4.74 -28.61 25.83
CA GLU A 98 -4.26 -29.45 26.92
C GLU A 98 -5.43 -30.00 27.74
N MET A 99 -6.47 -29.21 27.99
CA MET A 99 -7.71 -29.69 28.64
C MET A 99 -8.40 -30.74 27.75
N ASP A 100 -8.57 -30.50 26.45
CA ASP A 100 -9.17 -31.45 25.51
C ASP A 100 -8.39 -32.77 25.51
N PHE A 101 -7.06 -32.71 25.46
CA PHE A 101 -6.19 -33.89 25.53
C PHE A 101 -6.38 -34.68 26.83
N LEU A 102 -6.42 -34.00 27.99
CA LEU A 102 -6.61 -34.67 29.30
C LEU A 102 -7.99 -35.33 29.38
N TYR A 103 -9.04 -34.68 28.90
CA TYR A 103 -10.39 -35.25 28.85
C TYR A 103 -10.52 -36.44 27.87
N SER A 104 -9.69 -36.50 26.85
CA SER A 104 -9.72 -37.60 25.87
C SER A 104 -8.98 -38.86 26.32
N LYS A 105 -8.29 -38.85 27.48
CA LYS A 105 -7.57 -40.01 27.99
C LYS A 105 -8.51 -41.12 28.41
N GLU A 106 -8.27 -42.34 27.93
CA GLU A 106 -9.00 -43.53 28.37
C GLU A 106 -8.80 -43.85 29.88
N ASN A 107 -7.60 -43.58 30.40
CA ASN A 107 -7.25 -43.75 31.83
C ASN A 107 -7.03 -42.38 32.45
N PHE A 108 -8.10 -41.76 32.92
CA PHE A 108 -8.05 -40.49 33.63
C PHE A 108 -7.66 -40.71 35.09
N THR A 109 -6.57 -40.09 35.53
CA THR A 109 -6.03 -40.25 36.90
C THR A 109 -6.42 -39.08 37.82
N ASP A 110 -6.28 -39.24 39.13
CA ASP A 110 -6.49 -38.16 40.10
C ASP A 110 -5.54 -36.97 39.84
N GLU A 111 -4.30 -37.25 39.39
CA GLU A 111 -3.33 -36.21 39.00
C GLU A 111 -3.82 -35.43 37.78
N ASP A 112 -4.43 -36.11 36.78
CA ASP A 112 -5.05 -35.46 35.62
C ASP A 112 -6.20 -34.55 36.07
N GLY A 113 -6.99 -34.98 37.06
CA GLY A 113 -8.08 -34.19 37.64
C GLY A 113 -7.60 -32.89 38.31
N ILE A 114 -6.53 -32.96 39.09
CA ILE A 114 -5.91 -31.77 39.70
C ILE A 114 -5.42 -30.81 38.58
N LYS A 115 -4.71 -31.34 37.58
CA LYS A 115 -4.17 -30.55 36.50
C LYS A 115 -5.27 -29.88 35.66
N VAL A 116 -6.36 -30.58 35.39
CA VAL A 116 -7.54 -30.00 34.70
C VAL A 116 -8.11 -28.86 35.52
N GLY A 117 -8.24 -29.00 36.83
CA GLY A 117 -8.73 -27.93 37.72
C GLY A 117 -7.85 -26.67 37.67
N GLU A 118 -6.52 -26.83 37.63
CA GLU A 118 -5.58 -25.70 37.48
C GLU A 118 -5.70 -25.04 36.10
N LEU A 119 -5.86 -25.84 35.05
CA LEU A 119 -6.05 -25.33 33.69
C LEU A 119 -7.39 -24.61 33.53
N GLN A 120 -8.47 -25.13 34.12
CA GLN A 120 -9.79 -24.49 34.12
C GLN A 120 -9.75 -23.10 34.77
N ASN A 121 -9.08 -22.97 35.93
CA ASN A 121 -8.94 -21.67 36.58
C ASN A 121 -8.19 -20.67 35.69
N LYS A 122 -7.09 -21.08 35.04
CA LYS A 122 -6.36 -20.22 34.08
C LYS A 122 -7.18 -19.89 32.85
N TYR A 123 -7.98 -20.85 32.37
CA TYR A 123 -8.85 -20.67 31.22
C TYR A 123 -9.97 -19.65 31.51
N GLU A 124 -10.54 -19.71 32.73
CA GLU A 124 -11.53 -18.75 33.22
C GLU A 124 -10.94 -17.34 33.39
N GLU A 125 -9.72 -17.23 33.98
CA GLU A 125 -9.01 -15.93 34.10
C GLU A 125 -8.76 -15.26 32.75
N MET A 126 -8.66 -16.05 31.67
CA MET A 126 -8.45 -15.57 30.30
C MET A 126 -9.75 -15.44 29.50
N ASP A 127 -10.92 -15.53 30.16
CA ASP A 127 -12.25 -15.54 29.51
C ASP A 127 -12.41 -16.63 28.43
N GLY A 128 -11.74 -17.77 28.66
CA GLY A 128 -11.62 -18.84 27.68
C GLY A 128 -12.97 -19.50 27.31
N TRP A 129 -13.94 -19.53 28.25
CA TRP A 129 -15.26 -20.12 28.01
C TRP A 129 -16.06 -19.38 26.90
N ASN A 130 -15.75 -18.11 26.66
CA ASN A 130 -16.35 -17.30 25.59
C ASN A 130 -15.55 -17.31 24.28
N ALA A 131 -14.35 -17.94 24.26
CA ALA A 131 -13.43 -17.90 23.13
C ALA A 131 -14.04 -18.34 21.79
N ASP A 132 -14.81 -19.44 21.79
CA ASP A 132 -15.44 -19.95 20.56
C ASP A 132 -16.52 -18.99 20.04
N SER A 133 -17.33 -18.40 20.91
CA SER A 133 -18.36 -17.45 20.52
C SER A 133 -17.78 -16.10 20.08
N GLU A 134 -16.71 -15.63 20.73
CA GLU A 134 -15.99 -14.41 20.33
C GLU A 134 -15.34 -14.58 18.96
N ALA A 135 -14.63 -15.71 18.76
CA ALA A 135 -14.02 -16.02 17.46
C ALA A 135 -15.07 -16.14 16.34
N ALA A 136 -16.19 -16.83 16.58
CA ALA A 136 -17.27 -16.95 15.62
C ALA A 136 -17.92 -15.60 15.30
N SER A 137 -18.12 -14.75 16.31
CA SER A 137 -18.64 -13.39 16.10
C SER A 137 -17.70 -12.54 15.27
N LEU A 138 -16.39 -12.57 15.55
CA LEU A 138 -15.39 -11.82 14.81
C LEU A 138 -15.28 -12.28 13.35
N LEU A 139 -15.29 -13.60 13.11
CA LEU A 139 -15.33 -14.19 11.76
C LEU A 139 -16.56 -13.76 10.98
N SER A 140 -17.75 -13.81 11.59
CA SER A 140 -19.00 -13.39 10.95
C SER A 140 -18.99 -11.90 10.60
N GLN A 141 -18.44 -11.04 11.46
CA GLN A 141 -18.26 -9.61 11.19
C GLN A 141 -17.31 -9.35 10.01
N LEU A 142 -16.33 -10.21 9.80
CA LEU A 142 -15.41 -10.19 8.66
C LEU A 142 -15.99 -10.90 7.42
N GLY A 143 -17.25 -11.31 7.45
CA GLY A 143 -17.94 -11.93 6.32
C GLY A 143 -17.48 -13.36 6.03
N VAL A 144 -17.03 -14.10 7.06
CA VAL A 144 -16.80 -15.54 6.99
C VAL A 144 -18.04 -16.25 7.52
N GLU A 145 -18.71 -17.01 6.66
CA GLU A 145 -19.96 -17.70 7.00
C GLU A 145 -19.76 -18.75 8.09
N GLU A 146 -20.73 -18.90 8.98
CA GLU A 146 -20.71 -19.89 10.09
C GLU A 146 -20.53 -21.33 9.58
N SER A 147 -21.06 -21.64 8.41
CA SER A 147 -20.89 -22.94 7.74
C SER A 147 -19.43 -23.34 7.51
N LEU A 148 -18.52 -22.34 7.41
CA LEU A 148 -17.10 -22.52 7.15
C LEU A 148 -16.25 -22.58 8.44
N HIS A 149 -16.80 -22.27 9.62
CA HIS A 149 -16.01 -22.15 10.85
C HIS A 149 -15.30 -23.46 11.25
N TYR A 150 -15.89 -24.61 10.93
CA TYR A 150 -15.34 -25.92 11.24
C TYR A 150 -14.63 -26.60 10.06
N THR A 151 -14.53 -25.92 8.88
CA THR A 151 -13.75 -26.39 7.76
C THR A 151 -12.28 -26.07 7.95
N LYS A 152 -11.39 -26.84 7.29
CA LYS A 152 -9.96 -26.54 7.32
C LYS A 152 -9.64 -25.28 6.52
N LEU A 153 -8.62 -24.54 6.99
CA LEU A 153 -8.17 -23.33 6.29
C LEU A 153 -7.68 -23.65 4.86
N SER A 154 -7.12 -24.83 4.61
CA SER A 154 -6.73 -25.30 3.28
C SER A 154 -7.87 -25.43 2.27
N GLU A 155 -9.12 -25.57 2.74
CA GLU A 155 -10.29 -25.82 1.91
C GLU A 155 -11.02 -24.53 1.48
N ILE A 156 -10.69 -23.39 2.06
CA ILE A 156 -11.29 -22.09 1.75
C ILE A 156 -10.43 -21.27 0.78
N ASP A 157 -11.05 -20.32 0.09
CA ASP A 157 -10.36 -19.47 -0.87
C ASP A 157 -9.39 -18.47 -0.18
N LEU A 158 -8.46 -17.95 -0.99
CA LEU A 158 -7.40 -17.07 -0.52
C LEU A 158 -7.91 -15.80 0.16
N LYS A 159 -9.00 -15.21 -0.33
CA LYS A 159 -9.59 -13.98 0.24
C LYS A 159 -10.18 -14.24 1.62
N LEU A 160 -10.84 -15.38 1.79
CA LEU A 160 -11.35 -15.80 3.09
C LEU A 160 -10.21 -16.14 4.05
N LYS A 161 -9.12 -16.76 3.60
CA LYS A 161 -7.92 -17.00 4.44
C LYS A 161 -7.38 -15.69 5.02
N VAL A 162 -7.26 -14.64 4.20
CA VAL A 162 -6.78 -13.32 4.67
C VAL A 162 -7.69 -12.74 5.76
N ARG A 163 -9.01 -12.88 5.61
CA ARG A 163 -9.98 -12.45 6.64
C ARG A 163 -9.85 -13.25 7.93
N VAL A 164 -9.62 -14.56 7.85
CA VAL A 164 -9.38 -15.42 9.02
C VAL A 164 -8.10 -15.03 9.74
N LEU A 165 -6.99 -14.77 9.02
CA LEU A 165 -5.74 -14.31 9.62
C LEU A 165 -5.90 -12.91 10.25
N LEU A 166 -6.71 -12.06 9.65
CA LEU A 166 -7.06 -10.79 10.26
C LEU A 166 -7.85 -11.00 11.57
N ALA A 167 -8.88 -11.86 11.57
CA ALA A 167 -9.61 -12.23 12.77
C ALA A 167 -8.66 -12.78 13.85
N GLN A 168 -7.75 -13.67 13.48
CA GLN A 168 -6.72 -14.23 14.36
C GLN A 168 -5.90 -13.12 15.04
N SER A 169 -5.42 -12.13 14.27
CA SER A 169 -4.60 -11.05 14.82
C SER A 169 -5.36 -10.15 15.80
N LEU A 170 -6.67 -10.01 15.63
CA LEU A 170 -7.57 -9.18 16.46
C LEU A 170 -8.14 -9.93 17.68
N PHE A 171 -8.13 -11.27 17.64
CA PHE A 171 -8.77 -12.10 18.64
C PHE A 171 -8.26 -11.87 20.07
N GLY A 172 -9.21 -11.74 21.00
CA GLY A 172 -8.93 -11.52 22.42
C GLY A 172 -8.32 -10.14 22.72
N ASN A 173 -8.50 -9.14 21.87
CA ASN A 173 -8.14 -7.72 22.07
C ASN A 173 -6.68 -7.51 22.56
N PRO A 174 -5.64 -7.80 21.74
CA PRO A 174 -4.24 -7.68 22.13
C PRO A 174 -3.86 -6.26 22.57
N ASP A 175 -2.93 -6.13 23.54
CA ASP A 175 -2.44 -4.83 24.03
C ASP A 175 -1.60 -4.10 22.99
N ILE A 176 -0.94 -4.85 22.11
CA ILE A 176 -0.13 -4.34 21.01
C ILE A 176 -0.46 -5.13 19.76
N LEU A 177 -0.96 -4.44 18.75
CA LEU A 177 -1.32 -5.01 17.45
C LEU A 177 -0.35 -4.48 16.39
N ILE A 178 0.34 -5.39 15.68
CA ILE A 178 1.25 -5.07 14.58
C ILE A 178 0.66 -5.60 13.29
N MET A 179 0.50 -4.73 12.28
CA MET A 179 -0.02 -5.09 10.97
C MET A 179 0.86 -4.56 9.85
N ASP A 180 1.26 -5.44 8.93
CA ASP A 180 1.97 -5.08 7.72
C ASP A 180 1.04 -5.27 6.52
N GLU A 181 0.66 -4.17 5.86
CA GLU A 181 -0.24 -4.11 4.71
C GLU A 181 -1.60 -4.82 4.91
N PRO A 182 -2.36 -4.48 5.97
CA PRO A 182 -3.59 -5.20 6.33
C PRO A 182 -4.74 -5.02 5.33
N THR A 183 -4.67 -4.04 4.44
CA THR A 183 -5.69 -3.76 3.41
C THR A 183 -5.51 -4.59 2.15
N ASN A 184 -4.36 -5.24 1.96
CA ASN A 184 -4.09 -6.05 0.77
C ASN A 184 -5.03 -7.25 0.67
N ASN A 185 -5.58 -7.47 -0.52
CA ASN A 185 -6.53 -8.56 -0.84
C ASN A 185 -7.87 -8.51 -0.08
N LEU A 186 -8.19 -7.38 0.58
CA LEU A 186 -9.50 -7.13 1.18
C LEU A 186 -10.39 -6.31 0.23
N ASP A 187 -11.70 -6.55 0.25
CA ASP A 187 -12.66 -5.69 -0.43
C ASP A 187 -12.99 -4.42 0.38
N PHE A 188 -13.61 -3.44 -0.26
CA PHE A 188 -13.95 -2.15 0.36
C PHE A 188 -14.82 -2.28 1.62
N GLU A 189 -15.72 -3.24 1.68
CA GLU A 189 -16.59 -3.44 2.84
C GLU A 189 -15.79 -3.92 4.05
N THR A 190 -14.89 -4.88 3.83
CA THR A 190 -13.97 -5.38 4.86
C THR A 190 -12.96 -4.30 5.29
N ILE A 191 -12.42 -3.51 4.35
CA ILE A 191 -11.52 -2.38 4.70
C ILE A 191 -12.26 -1.34 5.54
N LYS A 192 -13.50 -0.98 5.18
CA LYS A 192 -14.33 -0.03 5.94
C LYS A 192 -14.63 -0.55 7.35
N TRP A 193 -14.94 -1.84 7.48
CA TRP A 193 -15.11 -2.47 8.78
C TRP A 193 -13.83 -2.39 9.62
N LEU A 194 -12.67 -2.72 9.03
CA LEU A 194 -11.38 -2.66 9.71
C LEU A 194 -11.04 -1.22 10.16
N GLN A 195 -11.29 -0.22 9.31
CA GLN A 195 -11.13 1.19 9.66
C GLN A 195 -11.97 1.57 10.89
N HIS A 196 -13.25 1.17 10.89
CA HIS A 196 -14.15 1.44 12.02
C HIS A 196 -13.68 0.71 13.29
N PHE A 197 -13.26 -0.54 13.18
CA PHE A 197 -12.74 -1.31 14.29
C PHE A 197 -11.49 -0.67 14.89
N LEU A 198 -10.49 -0.32 14.06
CA LEU A 198 -9.22 0.26 14.51
C LEU A 198 -9.36 1.69 15.03
N SER A 199 -10.28 2.50 14.50
CA SER A 199 -10.53 3.85 15.00
C SER A 199 -11.11 3.86 16.42
N ASN A 200 -11.75 2.77 16.84
CA ASN A 200 -12.29 2.57 18.19
C ASN A 200 -11.39 1.69 19.07
N TYR A 201 -10.20 1.32 18.59
CA TYR A 201 -9.32 0.40 19.30
C TYR A 201 -8.59 1.11 20.45
N GLU A 202 -8.79 0.66 21.67
CA GLU A 202 -8.27 1.32 22.87
C GLU A 202 -6.80 1.01 23.19
N ASN A 203 -6.21 0.01 22.52
CA ASN A 203 -4.85 -0.42 22.74
C ASN A 203 -3.86 0.20 21.74
N THR A 204 -2.63 -0.29 21.69
CA THR A 204 -1.60 0.21 20.77
C THR A 204 -1.71 -0.48 19.41
N VAL A 205 -1.82 0.29 18.33
CA VAL A 205 -1.78 -0.24 16.95
C VAL A 205 -0.55 0.31 16.24
N ILE A 206 0.20 -0.56 15.56
CA ILE A 206 1.32 -0.21 14.70
C ILE A 206 1.05 -0.80 13.33
N VAL A 207 0.87 0.05 12.33
CA VAL A 207 0.48 -0.38 10.99
C VAL A 207 1.41 0.18 9.92
N VAL A 208 1.81 -0.67 8.98
CA VAL A 208 2.38 -0.27 7.69
C VAL A 208 1.28 -0.39 6.65
N SER A 209 1.04 0.64 5.87
CA SER A 209 0.13 0.56 4.72
C SER A 209 0.54 1.54 3.62
N HIS A 210 0.27 1.17 2.39
CA HIS A 210 0.37 2.04 1.21
C HIS A 210 -0.98 2.67 0.84
N ASP A 211 -2.06 2.34 1.54
CA ASP A 211 -3.37 2.97 1.42
C ASP A 211 -3.45 4.25 2.27
N ARG A 212 -3.44 5.40 1.59
CA ARG A 212 -3.51 6.72 2.25
C ARG A 212 -4.83 6.96 2.96
N TYR A 213 -5.94 6.53 2.37
CA TYR A 213 -7.26 6.69 2.96
C TYR A 213 -7.38 5.88 4.25
N PHE A 214 -6.83 4.67 4.25
CA PHE A 214 -6.75 3.84 5.44
C PHE A 214 -5.91 4.52 6.53
N LEU A 215 -4.69 4.99 6.20
CA LEU A 215 -3.83 5.71 7.16
C LEU A 215 -4.49 6.97 7.71
N ASP A 216 -5.20 7.74 6.87
CA ASP A 216 -5.90 8.95 7.30
C ASP A 216 -7.09 8.65 8.22
N SER A 217 -7.75 7.51 8.03
CA SER A 217 -8.93 7.12 8.80
C SER A 217 -8.58 6.55 10.18
N VAL A 218 -7.44 5.83 10.30
CA VAL A 218 -7.13 5.07 11.52
C VAL A 218 -5.97 5.64 12.33
N CYS A 219 -4.99 6.31 11.68
CA CYS A 219 -3.78 6.73 12.37
C CYS A 219 -3.96 8.04 13.14
N THR A 220 -3.54 8.02 14.41
CA THR A 220 -3.42 9.21 15.27
C THR A 220 -2.02 9.82 15.19
N HIS A 221 -1.03 9.01 14.79
CA HIS A 221 0.37 9.39 14.66
C HIS A 221 0.98 8.76 13.41
N ILE A 222 1.92 9.48 12.79
CA ILE A 222 2.75 8.97 11.71
C ILE A 222 4.19 8.81 12.21
N SER A 223 4.76 7.64 11.97
CA SER A 223 6.16 7.30 12.26
C SER A 223 6.92 7.23 10.95
N ASP A 224 7.68 8.27 10.66
CA ASP A 224 8.40 8.43 9.40
C ASP A 224 9.81 7.83 9.50
N ILE A 225 10.09 6.85 8.65
CA ILE A 225 11.43 6.25 8.50
C ILE A 225 12.17 6.95 7.36
N ASP A 226 13.18 7.74 7.71
CA ASP A 226 14.05 8.40 6.73
C ASP A 226 15.50 8.38 7.21
N TYR A 227 16.44 8.03 6.32
CA TYR A 227 17.88 7.90 6.61
C TYR A 227 18.23 7.07 7.87
N GLY A 228 17.54 5.98 8.10
CA GLY A 228 17.78 5.07 9.24
C GLY A 228 17.37 5.62 10.60
N LYS A 229 16.67 6.74 10.64
CA LYS A 229 16.04 7.31 11.83
C LYS A 229 14.52 7.18 11.73
N ILE A 230 13.86 7.18 12.87
CA ILE A 230 12.39 7.17 12.95
C ILE A 230 11.95 8.40 13.73
N SER A 231 11.05 9.18 13.13
CA SER A 231 10.49 10.38 13.75
C SER A 231 8.97 10.25 13.87
N HIS A 232 8.42 10.53 15.05
CA HIS A 232 6.98 10.56 15.29
C HIS A 232 6.38 11.94 15.03
N TYR A 233 5.25 11.95 14.34
CA TYR A 233 4.44 13.13 14.08
C TYR A 233 3.02 12.87 14.58
N SER A 234 2.45 13.78 15.36
CA SER A 234 1.03 13.71 15.75
C SER A 234 0.17 14.14 14.57
N GLY A 235 -0.89 13.41 14.32
CA GLY A 235 -1.80 13.61 13.19
C GLY A 235 -1.79 12.43 12.22
N ASN A 236 -2.67 12.48 11.23
CA ASN A 236 -2.80 11.49 10.19
C ASN A 236 -1.81 11.71 9.04
N TYR A 237 -1.90 10.87 7.99
CA TYR A 237 -0.99 10.92 6.85
C TYR A 237 -1.08 12.25 6.07
N THR A 238 -2.28 12.74 5.81
CA THR A 238 -2.49 14.01 5.09
C THR A 238 -1.86 15.19 5.84
N PHE A 239 -2.07 15.27 7.15
CA PHE A 239 -1.45 16.32 7.98
C PHE A 239 0.09 16.24 7.96
N TRP A 240 0.64 15.04 8.09
CA TRP A 240 2.09 14.82 7.98
C TRP A 240 2.61 15.24 6.61
N TYR A 241 1.92 14.84 5.52
CA TYR A 241 2.33 15.14 4.15
C TYR A 241 2.37 16.65 3.89
N GLU A 242 1.30 17.37 4.24
CA GLU A 242 1.21 18.84 4.08
C GLU A 242 2.28 19.56 4.90
N SER A 243 2.47 19.15 6.17
CA SER A 243 3.48 19.71 7.06
C SER A 243 4.90 19.46 6.54
N SER A 244 5.18 18.28 6.02
CA SER A 244 6.49 17.91 5.44
C SER A 244 6.79 18.73 4.17
N GLN A 245 5.80 18.90 3.28
CA GLN A 245 5.94 19.72 2.07
C GLN A 245 6.17 21.20 2.41
N LEU A 246 5.46 21.72 3.41
CA LEU A 246 5.64 23.10 3.87
C LEU A 246 7.05 23.29 4.45
N ALA A 247 7.51 22.37 5.30
CA ALA A 247 8.85 22.42 5.88
C ALA A 247 9.95 22.37 4.81
N LEU A 248 9.80 21.53 3.79
CA LEU A 248 10.72 21.45 2.64
C LEU A 248 10.76 22.77 1.86
N LYS A 249 9.60 23.38 1.57
CA LYS A 249 9.53 24.68 0.89
C LYS A 249 10.20 25.79 1.70
N GLN A 250 9.95 25.82 3.00
CA GLN A 250 10.56 26.83 3.89
C GLN A 250 12.08 26.68 3.95
N ARG A 251 12.60 25.45 4.11
CA ARG A 251 14.03 25.17 4.09
C ARG A 251 14.68 25.53 2.75
N ALA A 252 14.04 25.18 1.62
CA ALA A 252 14.54 25.54 0.30
C ALA A 252 14.62 27.07 0.11
N GLN A 253 13.63 27.83 0.59
CA GLN A 253 13.64 29.29 0.55
C GLN A 253 14.73 29.88 1.47
N GLN A 254 14.91 29.33 2.67
CA GLN A 254 15.98 29.75 3.58
C GLN A 254 17.37 29.52 3.00
N ASN A 255 17.60 28.35 2.40
CA ASN A 255 18.86 28.02 1.75
C ASN A 255 19.14 28.94 0.56
N LYS A 256 18.14 29.18 -0.30
CA LYS A 256 18.27 30.12 -1.42
C LYS A 256 18.69 31.49 -0.96
N LYS A 257 18.06 32.04 0.10
CA LYS A 257 18.43 33.32 0.69
C LYS A 257 19.84 33.31 1.29
N ALA A 258 20.23 32.18 1.92
CA ALA A 258 21.57 32.03 2.49
C ALA A 258 22.64 31.95 1.39
N GLU A 259 22.37 31.24 0.29
CA GLU A 259 23.26 31.16 -0.88
C GLU A 259 23.41 32.52 -1.59
N GLU A 260 22.31 33.24 -1.81
CA GLU A 260 22.34 34.60 -2.37
C GLU A 260 23.18 35.54 -1.50
N LYS A 261 22.98 35.45 -0.18
CA LYS A 261 23.76 36.27 0.77
C LYS A 261 25.24 35.86 0.82
N LYS A 262 25.53 34.58 0.73
CA LYS A 262 26.91 34.07 0.63
C LYS A 262 27.58 34.62 -0.62
N LYS A 263 26.92 34.56 -1.78
CA LYS A 263 27.41 35.06 -3.06
C LYS A 263 27.71 36.58 -3.00
N GLU A 264 26.81 37.39 -2.42
CA GLU A 264 27.03 38.81 -2.23
C GLU A 264 28.26 39.10 -1.35
N LEU A 265 28.44 38.32 -0.27
CA LEU A 265 29.58 38.47 0.63
C LEU A 265 30.89 38.03 -0.05
N GLU A 266 30.88 36.97 -0.84
CA GLU A 266 32.03 36.50 -1.61
C GLU A 266 32.44 37.49 -2.70
N GLU A 267 31.49 38.06 -3.44
CA GLU A 267 31.75 39.12 -4.42
C GLU A 267 32.36 40.38 -3.76
N PHE A 268 31.86 40.76 -2.57
CA PHE A 268 32.45 41.87 -1.84
C PHE A 268 33.87 41.57 -1.38
N ILE A 269 34.13 40.38 -0.85
CA ILE A 269 35.49 39.94 -0.44
C ILE A 269 36.44 39.95 -1.64
N ALA A 270 35.98 39.42 -2.80
CA ALA A 270 36.81 39.41 -4.02
C ALA A 270 37.18 40.80 -4.51
N ARG A 271 36.24 41.79 -4.45
CA ARG A 271 36.49 43.16 -4.89
C ARG A 271 37.42 43.94 -3.95
N PHE A 272 37.40 43.63 -2.65
CA PHE A 272 38.09 44.45 -1.65
C PHE A 272 39.18 43.76 -0.84
N SER A 273 39.50 42.50 -1.16
CA SER A 273 40.55 41.72 -0.48
C SER A 273 41.95 42.33 -0.60
N ALA A 274 42.24 43.00 -1.71
CA ALA A 274 43.53 43.66 -1.94
C ALA A 274 43.64 45.09 -1.38
N ASN A 275 42.56 45.63 -0.83
CA ASN A 275 42.53 47.02 -0.32
C ASN A 275 42.78 47.08 1.19
N VAL A 276 43.91 47.59 1.60
CA VAL A 276 44.36 47.68 3.02
C VAL A 276 43.35 48.40 3.92
N ALA A 277 42.68 49.48 3.43
CA ALA A 277 41.72 50.22 4.19
C ALA A 277 40.40 49.44 4.45
N LYS A 278 40.08 48.48 3.61
CA LYS A 278 38.84 47.66 3.71
C LYS A 278 39.09 46.19 4.17
N SER A 279 40.35 45.85 4.45
CA SER A 279 40.78 44.51 4.88
C SER A 279 40.04 44.03 6.14
N LYS A 280 39.80 44.92 7.14
CA LYS A 280 39.02 44.60 8.35
C LYS A 280 37.55 44.27 8.01
N GLN A 281 36.97 44.95 7.03
CA GLN A 281 35.58 44.66 6.58
C GLN A 281 35.49 43.36 5.81
N ALA A 282 36.50 43.02 4.97
CA ALA A 282 36.58 41.75 4.28
C ALA A 282 36.69 40.58 5.27
N THR A 283 37.53 40.73 6.32
CA THR A 283 37.69 39.70 7.38
C THR A 283 36.39 39.54 8.20
N SER A 284 35.68 40.62 8.51
CA SER A 284 34.41 40.54 9.20
C SER A 284 33.36 39.80 8.37
N ARG A 285 33.31 40.03 7.04
CA ARG A 285 32.38 39.34 6.14
C ARG A 285 32.76 37.88 5.90
N LYS A 286 34.05 37.52 5.93
CA LYS A 286 34.50 36.14 5.91
C LYS A 286 33.97 35.36 7.13
N LYS A 287 34.03 35.99 8.33
CA LYS A 287 33.43 35.43 9.53
C LYS A 287 31.87 35.33 9.46
N MET A 288 31.22 36.23 8.69
CA MET A 288 29.79 36.14 8.44
C MET A 288 29.44 34.94 7.54
N ILE A 289 30.26 34.64 6.52
CA ILE A 289 30.09 33.43 5.68
C ILE A 289 30.25 32.16 6.50
N GLU A 290 31.25 32.10 7.41
CA GLU A 290 31.46 30.98 8.33
C GLU A 290 30.29 30.74 9.29
N LYS A 291 29.51 31.79 9.58
CA LYS A 291 28.31 31.72 10.42
C LYS A 291 27.01 31.50 9.64
N LEU A 292 27.03 31.59 8.31
CA LEU A 292 25.88 31.25 7.48
C LEU A 292 25.71 29.74 7.51
N ASN A 293 24.75 29.27 8.31
CA ASN A 293 24.34 27.88 8.32
C ASN A 293 23.58 27.62 7.01
N ILE A 294 24.28 27.18 5.99
CA ILE A 294 23.67 26.53 4.83
C ILE A 294 23.51 25.08 5.27
N GLU A 295 22.33 24.76 5.77
CA GLU A 295 22.01 23.37 6.05
C GLU A 295 22.12 22.60 4.75
N ASP A 296 22.97 21.60 4.72
CA ASP A 296 22.98 20.59 3.66
C ASP A 296 21.63 19.88 3.74
N ILE A 297 20.64 20.37 2.97
CA ILE A 297 19.36 19.68 2.84
C ILE A 297 19.70 18.38 2.11
N LYS A 298 19.93 17.32 2.90
CA LYS A 298 19.91 15.98 2.30
C LYS A 298 18.53 15.83 1.66
N PRO A 299 18.45 15.68 0.32
CA PRO A 299 17.16 15.45 -0.31
C PRO A 299 16.58 14.20 0.34
N SER A 300 15.30 14.25 0.74
CA SER A 300 14.63 13.07 1.33
C SER A 300 14.97 11.81 0.55
N SER A 301 15.13 10.67 1.21
CA SER A 301 15.33 9.38 0.55
C SER A 301 14.16 9.01 -0.35
N ARG A 302 13.02 9.71 -0.19
CA ARG A 302 11.83 9.55 -1.01
C ARG A 302 12.01 10.18 -2.38
N ARG A 303 11.81 9.36 -3.41
CA ARG A 303 11.88 9.79 -4.80
C ARG A 303 10.52 9.57 -5.44
N TYR A 304 9.97 10.64 -6.02
CA TYR A 304 8.73 10.57 -6.78
C TYR A 304 9.05 10.26 -8.23
N PRO A 305 8.47 9.22 -8.83
CA PRO A 305 8.63 8.99 -10.27
C PRO A 305 7.94 10.11 -11.07
N GLY A 306 8.52 10.43 -12.22
CA GLY A 306 8.01 11.47 -13.12
C GLY A 306 6.97 10.91 -14.08
N ILE A 307 5.81 10.48 -13.59
CA ILE A 307 4.73 9.92 -14.42
C ILE A 307 3.99 11.05 -15.12
N ILE A 308 4.02 11.05 -16.46
CA ILE A 308 3.28 11.99 -17.31
C ILE A 308 2.77 11.22 -18.52
N PHE A 309 1.45 11.09 -18.65
CA PHE A 309 0.83 10.52 -19.83
C PHE A 309 0.53 11.61 -20.84
N GLU A 310 1.19 11.54 -21.98
CA GLU A 310 0.95 12.40 -23.15
C GLU A 310 0.14 11.60 -24.18
N THR A 311 -0.62 12.31 -25.02
CA THR A 311 -1.39 11.70 -26.10
C THR A 311 -0.84 12.13 -27.45
N GLU A 312 -0.63 11.19 -28.36
CA GLU A 312 -0.16 11.49 -29.72
C GLU A 312 -1.27 12.08 -30.60
N ARG A 313 -2.53 11.67 -30.33
CA ARG A 313 -3.71 12.09 -31.08
C ARG A 313 -4.81 12.55 -30.14
N SER A 314 -5.58 13.56 -30.56
CA SER A 314 -6.82 13.92 -29.88
C SER A 314 -7.90 12.85 -30.10
N LEU A 315 -8.75 12.68 -29.10
CA LEU A 315 -9.92 11.81 -29.19
C LEU A 315 -11.00 12.46 -30.07
N GLY A 316 -11.73 11.64 -30.81
CA GLY A 316 -12.98 12.02 -31.46
C GLY A 316 -14.17 11.98 -30.51
N ASP A 317 -15.39 12.10 -31.05
CA ASP A 317 -16.62 12.10 -30.24
C ASP A 317 -17.02 10.68 -29.83
N GLN A 318 -16.84 9.69 -30.68
CA GLN A 318 -17.13 8.29 -30.41
C GLN A 318 -15.88 7.58 -29.94
N ILE A 319 -15.87 7.17 -28.67
CA ILE A 319 -14.71 6.53 -28.04
C ILE A 319 -14.87 5.02 -28.02
N LEU A 320 -15.94 4.53 -27.40
CA LEU A 320 -16.24 3.12 -27.29
C LEU A 320 -17.75 2.93 -27.18
N ASN A 321 -18.30 2.07 -28.03
CA ASN A 321 -19.67 1.60 -27.93
C ASN A 321 -19.68 0.09 -27.72
N ILE A 322 -20.32 -0.35 -26.66
CA ILE A 322 -20.55 -1.76 -26.33
C ILE A 322 -22.03 -2.04 -26.44
N GLU A 323 -22.42 -3.00 -27.27
CA GLU A 323 -23.79 -3.36 -27.55
C GLU A 323 -24.01 -4.84 -27.21
N SER A 324 -24.85 -5.11 -26.19
CA SER A 324 -25.25 -6.48 -25.77
C SER A 324 -24.08 -7.46 -25.65
N MET A 325 -23.01 -7.02 -24.94
CA MET A 325 -21.87 -7.87 -24.66
C MET A 325 -22.29 -9.06 -23.80
N ASN A 326 -22.02 -10.26 -24.26
CA ASN A 326 -22.27 -11.50 -23.55
C ASN A 326 -20.99 -12.33 -23.43
N THR A 327 -20.67 -12.74 -22.21
CA THR A 327 -19.56 -13.66 -21.92
C THR A 327 -20.09 -14.82 -21.09
N SER A 328 -19.24 -15.73 -20.62
CA SER A 328 -19.65 -16.81 -19.72
C SER A 328 -20.23 -16.33 -18.38
N ILE A 329 -19.94 -15.09 -17.99
CA ILE A 329 -20.28 -14.52 -16.66
C ILE A 329 -20.85 -13.09 -16.72
N ILE A 330 -20.91 -12.46 -17.89
CA ILE A 330 -21.53 -11.15 -18.12
C ILE A 330 -22.66 -11.34 -19.12
N ASN A 331 -23.84 -10.85 -18.79
CA ASN A 331 -25.04 -10.96 -19.62
C ASN A 331 -25.54 -9.58 -20.04
N ASP A 332 -25.76 -9.41 -21.35
CA ASP A 332 -26.41 -8.24 -21.99
C ASP A 332 -25.88 -6.87 -21.49
N PHE A 333 -24.56 -6.74 -21.42
CA PHE A 333 -23.93 -5.50 -21.00
C PHE A 333 -23.85 -4.50 -22.16
N SER A 334 -24.37 -3.29 -21.98
CA SER A 334 -24.35 -2.24 -22.99
C SER A 334 -23.99 -0.89 -22.37
N THR A 335 -23.04 -0.18 -22.97
CA THR A 335 -22.66 1.18 -22.55
C THR A 335 -21.99 1.94 -23.68
N ILE A 336 -22.03 3.27 -23.61
CA ILE A 336 -21.34 4.18 -24.51
C ILE A 336 -20.37 5.02 -23.67
N ILE A 337 -19.10 4.99 -24.03
CA ILE A 337 -18.05 5.80 -23.40
C ILE A 337 -17.81 7.04 -24.22
N ASN A 338 -17.95 8.19 -23.59
CA ASN A 338 -17.78 9.50 -24.22
C ASN A 338 -16.39 10.06 -23.95
N ASN A 339 -16.01 11.08 -24.69
CA ASN A 339 -14.73 11.77 -24.49
C ASN A 339 -14.67 12.41 -23.09
N GLY A 340 -13.57 12.14 -22.37
CA GLY A 340 -13.34 12.62 -21.01
C GLY A 340 -13.89 11.72 -19.90
N ASP A 341 -14.56 10.60 -20.23
CA ASP A 341 -14.98 9.63 -19.22
C ASP A 341 -13.74 8.93 -18.61
N LYS A 342 -13.63 9.04 -17.30
CA LYS A 342 -12.69 8.30 -16.46
C LYS A 342 -13.49 7.32 -15.62
N VAL A 343 -13.63 6.11 -16.14
CA VAL A 343 -14.52 5.09 -15.60
C VAL A 343 -13.81 4.27 -14.55
N ILE A 344 -14.41 4.21 -13.36
CA ILE A 344 -14.07 3.20 -12.35
C ILE A 344 -14.90 1.96 -12.64
N LEU A 345 -14.22 0.89 -13.03
CA LEU A 345 -14.83 -0.41 -13.23
C LEU A 345 -14.74 -1.21 -11.94
N TYR A 346 -15.87 -1.64 -11.42
CA TYR A 346 -15.96 -2.35 -10.14
C TYR A 346 -16.80 -3.61 -10.25
N SER A 347 -16.41 -4.66 -9.53
CA SER A 347 -17.21 -5.87 -9.31
C SER A 347 -16.77 -6.55 -8.01
N LYS A 348 -17.71 -7.17 -7.29
CA LYS A 348 -17.38 -8.06 -6.16
C LYS A 348 -16.66 -9.33 -6.61
N ASN A 349 -16.86 -9.74 -7.87
CA ASN A 349 -16.21 -10.90 -8.47
C ASN A 349 -15.10 -10.47 -9.46
N PRO A 350 -13.80 -10.64 -9.12
CA PRO A 350 -12.70 -10.28 -10.01
C PRO A 350 -12.73 -10.93 -11.39
N LYS A 351 -13.27 -12.16 -11.48
CA LYS A 351 -13.38 -12.86 -12.77
C LYS A 351 -14.25 -12.11 -13.78
N ILE A 352 -15.22 -11.32 -13.30
CA ILE A 352 -16.05 -10.46 -14.15
C ILE A 352 -15.18 -9.36 -14.78
N ILE A 353 -14.31 -8.75 -14.00
CA ILE A 353 -13.39 -7.70 -14.46
C ILE A 353 -12.44 -8.24 -15.53
N ASP A 354 -11.83 -9.40 -15.27
CA ASP A 354 -10.93 -10.06 -16.23
C ASP A 354 -11.66 -10.42 -17.53
N SER A 355 -12.87 -10.97 -17.42
CA SER A 355 -13.70 -11.29 -18.58
C SER A 355 -14.07 -10.04 -19.38
N PHE A 356 -14.41 -8.93 -18.71
CA PHE A 356 -14.69 -7.65 -19.36
C PHE A 356 -13.48 -7.10 -20.09
N TYR A 357 -12.32 -7.03 -19.44
CA TYR A 357 -11.09 -6.53 -20.07
C TYR A 357 -10.65 -7.42 -21.25
N ASN A 358 -10.75 -8.72 -21.14
CA ASN A 358 -10.44 -9.63 -22.23
C ASN A 358 -11.34 -9.36 -23.44
N GLU A 359 -12.65 -9.19 -23.24
CA GLU A 359 -13.62 -8.97 -24.31
C GLU A 359 -13.37 -7.65 -25.04
N ILE A 360 -13.14 -6.55 -24.32
CA ILE A 360 -12.88 -5.25 -24.94
C ILE A 360 -11.53 -5.18 -25.67
N LEU A 361 -10.56 -6.01 -25.27
CA LEU A 361 -9.25 -6.08 -25.92
C LEU A 361 -9.27 -6.97 -27.17
N LEU A 362 -10.08 -8.05 -27.16
CA LEU A 362 -10.27 -8.97 -28.29
C LEU A 362 -11.04 -8.35 -29.47
N MET A 363 -11.67 -7.16 -29.26
CA MET A 363 -12.44 -6.44 -30.28
C MET A 363 -13.55 -7.32 -30.89
N SER A 364 -14.36 -7.94 -30.02
CA SER A 364 -15.52 -8.73 -30.44
C SER A 364 -16.54 -7.90 -31.24
N GLU A 365 -17.49 -8.55 -31.89
CA GLU A 365 -18.54 -7.86 -32.68
C GLU A 365 -19.39 -6.89 -31.84
N SER A 366 -19.51 -7.18 -30.53
CA SER A 366 -20.23 -6.34 -29.56
C SER A 366 -19.46 -5.07 -29.14
N VAL A 367 -18.16 -4.96 -29.50
CA VAL A 367 -17.27 -3.88 -29.04
C VAL A 367 -16.77 -3.03 -30.21
N LYS A 368 -17.26 -1.81 -30.31
CA LYS A 368 -16.92 -0.88 -31.39
C LYS A 368 -16.07 0.28 -30.86
N TRP A 369 -14.78 0.25 -31.15
CA TRP A 369 -13.85 1.32 -30.84
C TRP A 369 -13.89 2.44 -31.87
N GLY A 370 -13.77 3.69 -31.41
CA GLY A 370 -13.60 4.85 -32.30
C GLY A 370 -12.28 4.76 -33.08
N THR A 371 -12.28 5.25 -34.30
CA THR A 371 -11.12 5.17 -35.24
C THR A 371 -9.90 5.96 -34.77
N THR A 372 -10.09 6.95 -33.92
CA THR A 372 -9.01 7.80 -33.34
C THR A 372 -8.43 7.25 -32.04
N VAL A 373 -9.01 6.17 -31.50
CA VAL A 373 -8.62 5.62 -30.19
C VAL A 373 -7.35 4.78 -30.32
N SER A 374 -6.36 5.13 -29.52
CA SER A 374 -5.16 4.33 -29.26
C SER A 374 -5.17 3.87 -27.82
N LYS A 375 -4.99 2.55 -27.60
CA LYS A 375 -5.14 1.92 -26.29
C LYS A 375 -3.79 1.52 -25.70
N SER A 376 -3.64 1.69 -24.38
CA SER A 376 -2.56 1.10 -23.62
C SER A 376 -3.13 0.39 -22.41
N TYR A 377 -2.61 -0.79 -22.09
CA TYR A 377 -3.14 -1.68 -21.06
C TYR A 377 -2.07 -2.16 -20.09
N ILE A 378 -2.40 -2.06 -18.80
CA ILE A 378 -1.71 -2.77 -17.71
C ILE A 378 -2.69 -3.81 -17.15
N PRO A 379 -2.41 -5.13 -17.31
CA PRO A 379 -3.19 -6.19 -16.68
C PRO A 379 -2.88 -6.30 -15.19
N GLU A 380 -3.73 -6.98 -14.42
CA GLU A 380 -3.46 -7.32 -13.02
C GLU A 380 -2.23 -8.23 -12.89
N ASN A 381 -2.13 -9.25 -13.75
CA ASN A 381 -0.93 -10.09 -13.84
C ASN A 381 -0.14 -9.73 -15.10
N TYR A 382 1.05 -9.23 -14.90
CA TYR A 382 1.99 -8.81 -15.95
C TYR A 382 3.27 -9.65 -16.01
N ASP A 383 3.36 -10.79 -15.33
CA ASP A 383 4.57 -11.62 -15.26
C ASP A 383 5.03 -12.09 -16.64
N SER A 384 4.10 -12.42 -17.53
CA SER A 384 4.39 -12.83 -18.92
C SER A 384 5.18 -11.81 -19.73
N PHE A 385 5.13 -10.52 -19.36
CA PHE A 385 5.93 -9.48 -20.01
C PHE A 385 7.42 -9.53 -19.64
N PHE A 386 7.78 -10.21 -18.56
CA PHE A 386 9.11 -10.24 -17.95
C PHE A 386 9.81 -11.61 -17.99
N GLU A 387 9.31 -12.56 -18.77
CA GLU A 387 9.89 -13.92 -18.88
C GLU A 387 11.23 -13.96 -19.62
N LYS A 388 11.43 -13.03 -20.58
CA LYS A 388 12.64 -12.99 -21.40
C LYS A 388 13.78 -12.34 -20.63
N ASN A 389 14.97 -12.93 -20.64
CA ASN A 389 16.15 -12.33 -20.01
C ASN A 389 16.72 -11.17 -20.85
N LEU A 390 16.08 -10.03 -20.75
CA LEU A 390 16.47 -8.78 -21.44
C LEU A 390 16.88 -7.74 -20.40
N SER A 391 17.77 -6.79 -20.80
CA SER A 391 17.97 -5.57 -20.03
C SER A 391 16.68 -4.73 -20.03
N LEU A 392 16.45 -3.87 -19.03
CA LEU A 392 15.26 -3.00 -19.03
C LEU A 392 15.21 -2.09 -20.23
N VAL A 393 16.38 -1.65 -20.74
CA VAL A 393 16.47 -0.86 -21.97
C VAL A 393 15.97 -1.65 -23.17
N ASP A 394 16.43 -2.89 -23.35
CA ASP A 394 16.01 -3.73 -24.47
C ASP A 394 14.57 -4.20 -24.31
N TRP A 395 14.14 -4.43 -23.08
CA TRP A 395 12.74 -4.73 -22.78
C TRP A 395 11.82 -3.59 -23.19
N LEU A 396 12.09 -2.35 -22.80
CA LEU A 396 11.23 -1.20 -23.13
C LEU A 396 11.31 -0.85 -24.62
N ARG A 397 12.47 -1.04 -25.27
CA ARG A 397 12.69 -0.81 -26.72
C ARG A 397 11.75 -1.61 -27.62
N GLN A 398 11.17 -2.72 -27.15
CA GLN A 398 10.24 -3.53 -27.93
C GLN A 398 8.97 -2.77 -28.34
N TRP A 399 8.59 -1.70 -27.63
CA TRP A 399 7.41 -0.87 -27.92
C TRP A 399 7.72 0.43 -28.65
N SER A 400 8.95 0.62 -29.13
CA SER A 400 9.34 1.75 -29.98
C SER A 400 8.64 1.68 -31.32
N LYS A 401 8.08 2.80 -31.80
CA LYS A 401 7.34 2.89 -33.05
C LYS A 401 8.24 3.20 -34.25
N ASN A 402 9.38 3.84 -34.01
CA ASN A 402 10.33 4.29 -35.05
C ASN A 402 11.78 4.17 -34.53
N ASP A 403 12.75 4.44 -35.41
CA ASP A 403 14.16 4.31 -35.10
C ASP A 403 14.65 5.35 -34.07
N GLU A 404 14.09 6.55 -34.05
CA GLU A 404 14.42 7.59 -33.06
C GLU A 404 14.01 7.16 -31.65
N GLU A 405 12.84 6.53 -31.51
CA GLU A 405 12.37 5.99 -30.22
C GLU A 405 13.16 4.75 -29.77
N ARG A 406 13.87 4.07 -30.68
CA ARG A 406 14.76 2.94 -30.37
C ARG A 406 16.10 3.35 -29.82
N GLU A 407 16.47 4.62 -29.93
CA GLU A 407 17.71 5.10 -29.38
C GLU A 407 17.77 4.90 -27.85
N GLU A 408 18.93 4.47 -27.38
CA GLU A 408 19.13 4.14 -25.95
C GLU A 408 18.83 5.35 -25.06
N VAL A 409 19.20 6.56 -25.49
CA VAL A 409 18.98 7.79 -24.73
C VAL A 409 17.49 8.06 -24.54
N TYR A 410 16.68 7.85 -25.58
CA TYR A 410 15.22 8.02 -25.52
C TYR A 410 14.58 7.03 -24.55
N VAL A 411 14.91 5.74 -24.67
CA VAL A 411 14.40 4.67 -23.79
C VAL A 411 14.80 4.90 -22.33
N ARG A 412 16.10 5.23 -22.09
CA ARG A 412 16.60 5.56 -20.76
C ARG A 412 15.91 6.78 -20.15
N GLY A 413 15.43 7.71 -20.98
CA GLY A 413 14.65 8.86 -20.51
C GLY A 413 13.37 8.45 -19.79
N PHE A 414 12.61 7.47 -20.31
CA PHE A 414 11.42 6.94 -19.65
C PHE A 414 11.74 6.10 -18.42
N LEU A 415 12.76 5.24 -18.51
CA LEU A 415 13.22 4.47 -17.37
C LEU A 415 13.73 5.37 -16.23
N GLY A 416 14.45 6.45 -16.55
CA GLY A 416 14.92 7.44 -15.60
C GLY A 416 13.78 8.18 -14.89
N LYS A 417 12.70 8.54 -15.61
CA LYS A 417 11.47 9.08 -15.00
C LYS A 417 10.87 8.10 -13.98
N MET A 418 11.03 6.79 -14.20
CA MET A 418 10.59 5.72 -13.29
C MET A 418 11.65 5.30 -12.28
N LEU A 419 12.66 6.14 -12.05
CA LEU A 419 13.73 5.97 -11.06
C LEU A 419 14.72 4.83 -11.37
N PHE A 420 14.74 4.30 -12.59
CA PHE A 420 15.78 3.38 -13.06
C PHE A 420 16.93 4.18 -13.65
N SER A 421 17.94 4.48 -12.86
CA SER A 421 19.08 5.31 -13.26
C SER A 421 20.38 4.50 -13.35
N GLY A 422 21.30 4.92 -14.22
CA GLY A 422 22.63 4.32 -14.35
C GLY A 422 22.58 2.83 -14.65
N GLU A 423 23.18 2.02 -13.76
CA GLU A 423 23.25 0.56 -13.88
C GLU A 423 21.89 -0.13 -13.66
N GLU A 424 20.95 0.51 -12.96
CA GLU A 424 19.63 -0.07 -12.74
C GLU A 424 18.86 -0.28 -14.04
N ALA A 425 19.05 0.59 -15.03
CA ALA A 425 18.43 0.43 -16.35
C ALA A 425 18.99 -0.77 -17.15
N LEU A 426 20.13 -1.33 -16.72
CA LEU A 426 20.75 -2.52 -17.33
C LEU A 426 20.42 -3.82 -16.60
N LYS A 427 19.69 -3.76 -15.49
CA LYS A 427 19.21 -4.96 -14.80
C LYS A 427 18.40 -5.85 -15.75
N SER A 428 18.50 -7.17 -15.55
CA SER A 428 17.59 -8.11 -16.22
C SER A 428 16.16 -7.90 -15.75
N CYS A 429 15.20 -7.91 -16.68
CA CYS A 429 13.80 -7.76 -16.34
C CYS A 429 13.25 -8.96 -15.53
N THR A 430 13.93 -10.10 -15.51
CA THR A 430 13.52 -11.32 -14.77
C THR A 430 13.76 -11.23 -13.25
N VAL A 431 14.61 -10.30 -12.78
CA VAL A 431 14.97 -10.15 -11.35
C VAL A 431 14.26 -8.98 -10.66
N LEU A 432 13.26 -8.40 -11.31
CA LEU A 432 12.54 -7.25 -10.80
C LEU A 432 11.57 -7.62 -9.67
N SER A 433 11.50 -6.75 -8.66
CA SER A 433 10.42 -6.77 -7.67
C SER A 433 9.07 -6.38 -8.29
N GLY A 434 7.95 -6.71 -7.63
CA GLY A 434 6.61 -6.34 -8.09
C GLY A 434 6.47 -4.84 -8.40
N GLY A 435 6.91 -3.97 -7.50
CA GLY A 435 6.88 -2.52 -7.72
C GLY A 435 7.78 -2.04 -8.85
N GLU A 436 8.94 -2.67 -9.08
CA GLU A 436 9.79 -2.38 -10.23
C GLU A 436 9.11 -2.79 -11.55
N LYS A 437 8.45 -3.95 -11.58
CA LYS A 437 7.67 -4.40 -12.77
C LYS A 437 6.55 -3.42 -13.10
N VAL A 438 5.76 -2.96 -12.11
CA VAL A 438 4.70 -1.95 -12.36
C VAL A 438 5.29 -0.65 -12.90
N ARG A 439 6.39 -0.15 -12.34
CA ARG A 439 7.06 1.05 -12.87
C ARG A 439 7.56 0.86 -14.30
N CYS A 440 8.02 -0.34 -14.68
CA CYS A 440 8.35 -0.65 -16.07
C CYS A 440 7.10 -0.62 -16.97
N MET A 441 5.98 -1.20 -16.53
CA MET A 441 4.71 -1.16 -17.28
C MET A 441 4.22 0.29 -17.47
N LEU A 442 4.35 1.14 -16.45
CA LEU A 442 4.04 2.57 -16.55
C LEU A 442 4.99 3.30 -17.53
N SER A 443 6.30 2.93 -17.55
CA SER A 443 7.24 3.45 -18.58
C SER A 443 6.78 3.10 -19.99
N LYS A 444 6.33 1.85 -20.21
CA LYS A 444 5.76 1.39 -21.48
C LYS A 444 4.54 2.23 -21.88
N MET A 445 3.58 2.41 -20.96
CA MET A 445 2.38 3.23 -21.25
C MET A 445 2.72 4.67 -21.59
N MET A 446 3.67 5.29 -20.90
CA MET A 446 4.13 6.65 -21.23
C MET A 446 4.74 6.72 -22.62
N MET A 447 5.51 5.70 -23.02
CA MET A 447 6.16 5.66 -24.34
C MET A 447 5.15 5.42 -25.48
N GLU A 448 4.08 4.67 -25.24
CA GLU A 448 3.02 4.40 -26.21
C GLU A 448 2.19 5.64 -26.56
N LYS A 449 2.15 6.66 -25.69
CA LYS A 449 1.40 7.94 -25.88
C LYS A 449 -0.06 7.72 -26.29
N SER A 450 -0.70 6.74 -25.69
CA SER A 450 -2.09 6.36 -25.97
C SER A 450 -3.08 7.36 -25.37
N ASN A 451 -4.23 7.53 -26.03
CA ASN A 451 -5.30 8.42 -25.58
C ASN A 451 -6.42 7.70 -24.79
N PHE A 452 -6.33 6.38 -24.67
CA PHE A 452 -7.19 5.55 -23.81
C PHE A 452 -6.33 4.63 -22.95
N LEU A 453 -6.40 4.82 -21.63
CA LEU A 453 -5.63 4.03 -20.68
C LEU A 453 -6.53 3.00 -20.00
N ILE A 454 -6.11 1.76 -19.98
CA ILE A 454 -6.77 0.65 -19.30
C ILE A 454 -5.83 0.16 -18.21
N LEU A 455 -6.25 0.29 -16.94
CA LEU A 455 -5.44 0.08 -15.76
C LEU A 455 -6.16 -0.91 -14.84
N ASN A 456 -5.67 -2.13 -14.73
CA ASN A 456 -6.20 -3.13 -13.82
C ASN A 456 -5.27 -3.27 -12.62
N GLU A 457 -5.73 -2.81 -11.46
CA GLU A 457 -5.02 -2.79 -10.17
C GLU A 457 -3.61 -2.16 -10.26
N PRO A 458 -3.45 -0.95 -10.84
CA PRO A 458 -2.13 -0.36 -11.08
C PRO A 458 -1.42 0.10 -9.80
N THR A 459 -2.12 0.17 -8.68
CA THR A 459 -1.59 0.59 -7.37
C THR A 459 -0.92 -0.54 -6.61
N ASN A 460 -1.18 -1.80 -6.98
CA ASN A 460 -0.58 -2.96 -6.35
C ASN A 460 0.96 -2.89 -6.43
N HIS A 461 1.62 -3.19 -5.32
CA HIS A 461 3.08 -3.15 -5.16
C HIS A 461 3.76 -1.78 -5.33
N LEU A 462 3.02 -0.69 -5.59
CA LEU A 462 3.59 0.65 -5.63
C LEU A 462 3.74 1.23 -4.22
N ASP A 463 4.78 2.04 -4.02
CA ASP A 463 4.93 2.86 -2.82
C ASP A 463 4.03 4.10 -2.87
N LEU A 464 3.85 4.73 -1.70
CA LEU A 464 3.01 5.93 -1.55
C LEU A 464 3.43 7.07 -2.50
N GLU A 465 4.73 7.21 -2.76
CA GLU A 465 5.29 8.19 -3.67
C GLU A 465 4.88 7.91 -5.12
N SER A 466 4.97 6.66 -5.55
CA SER A 466 4.57 6.22 -6.90
C SER A 466 3.05 6.30 -7.09
N ILE A 467 2.26 5.89 -6.09
CA ILE A 467 0.80 6.03 -6.10
C ILE A 467 0.41 7.51 -6.22
N THR A 468 1.08 8.39 -5.45
CA THR A 468 0.84 9.85 -5.51
C THR A 468 1.14 10.42 -6.90
N ALA A 469 2.28 10.05 -7.49
CA ALA A 469 2.68 10.51 -8.81
C ALA A 469 1.72 10.00 -9.90
N LEU A 470 1.32 8.72 -9.82
CA LEU A 470 0.36 8.11 -10.75
C LEU A 470 -1.01 8.80 -10.64
N ASN A 471 -1.52 8.98 -9.42
CA ASN A 471 -2.79 9.65 -9.17
C ASN A 471 -2.83 11.06 -9.80
N ASN A 472 -1.81 11.89 -9.52
CA ASN A 472 -1.71 13.24 -10.07
C ASN A 472 -1.65 13.23 -11.60
N SER A 473 -0.96 12.25 -12.19
CA SER A 473 -0.88 12.11 -13.63
C SER A 473 -2.22 11.74 -14.25
N LEU A 474 -2.97 10.79 -13.65
CA LEU A 474 -4.28 10.36 -14.14
C LEU A 474 -5.36 11.44 -13.98
N ILE A 475 -5.32 12.21 -12.87
CA ILE A 475 -6.22 13.38 -12.69
C ILE A 475 -6.04 14.38 -13.83
N ASN A 476 -4.78 14.66 -14.21
CA ASN A 476 -4.44 15.63 -15.25
C ASN A 476 -4.50 15.07 -16.67
N PHE A 477 -4.66 13.77 -16.85
CA PHE A 477 -4.74 13.13 -18.15
C PHE A 477 -6.00 13.56 -18.92
N LYS A 478 -5.82 13.98 -20.16
CA LYS A 478 -6.90 14.51 -21.03
C LYS A 478 -7.63 13.44 -21.84
N GLY A 479 -7.14 12.20 -21.82
CA GLY A 479 -7.78 11.06 -22.48
C GLY A 479 -8.78 10.34 -21.59
N ASN A 480 -9.29 9.22 -22.11
CA ASN A 480 -10.19 8.34 -21.38
C ASN A 480 -9.45 7.30 -20.55
N ILE A 481 -10.07 6.86 -19.48
CA ILE A 481 -9.50 5.87 -18.57
C ILE A 481 -10.55 4.81 -18.23
N PHE A 482 -10.16 3.53 -18.27
CA PHE A 482 -10.75 2.47 -17.49
C PHE A 482 -9.81 2.12 -16.36
N LEU A 483 -10.30 2.18 -15.13
CA LEU A 483 -9.54 1.94 -13.92
C LEU A 483 -10.27 0.96 -13.01
N THR A 484 -9.59 -0.12 -12.65
CA THR A 484 -9.97 -0.98 -11.54
C THR A 484 -8.94 -0.83 -10.45
N THR A 485 -9.35 -0.56 -9.23
CA THR A 485 -8.47 -0.44 -8.08
C THR A 485 -9.22 -0.67 -6.77
N GLN A 486 -8.51 -1.18 -5.77
CA GLN A 486 -8.98 -1.32 -4.40
C GLN A 486 -8.67 -0.08 -3.55
N ASP A 487 -7.84 0.85 -4.05
CA ASP A 487 -7.57 2.13 -3.39
C ASP A 487 -8.76 3.08 -3.59
N PHE A 488 -9.55 3.27 -2.52
CA PHE A 488 -10.71 4.15 -2.53
C PHE A 488 -10.37 5.58 -2.91
N GLN A 489 -9.31 6.15 -2.34
CA GLN A 489 -8.95 7.54 -2.61
C GLN A 489 -8.49 7.74 -4.05
N PHE A 490 -7.78 6.76 -4.58
CA PHE A 490 -7.33 6.74 -5.97
C PHE A 490 -8.53 6.67 -6.92
N ALA A 491 -9.47 5.74 -6.70
CA ALA A 491 -10.71 5.64 -7.46
C ALA A 491 -11.54 6.93 -7.40
N ASN A 492 -11.71 7.47 -6.18
CA ASN A 492 -12.55 8.66 -5.96
C ASN A 492 -11.97 9.94 -6.56
N SER A 493 -10.64 10.07 -6.59
CA SER A 493 -9.97 11.27 -7.12
C SER A 493 -9.83 11.28 -8.64
N VAL A 494 -9.74 10.11 -9.27
CA VAL A 494 -9.54 9.96 -10.72
C VAL A 494 -10.87 9.82 -11.46
N GLY A 495 -11.80 8.99 -10.91
CA GLY A 495 -13.03 8.61 -11.60
C GLY A 495 -14.12 9.69 -11.58
N ASN A 496 -14.78 9.88 -12.71
CA ASN A 496 -15.99 10.72 -12.86
C ASN A 496 -17.22 9.89 -13.27
N ARG A 497 -17.06 8.58 -13.46
CA ARG A 497 -18.09 7.63 -13.83
C ARG A 497 -17.79 6.28 -13.19
N VAL A 498 -18.82 5.59 -12.69
CA VAL A 498 -18.70 4.26 -12.09
C VAL A 498 -19.54 3.27 -12.87
N ILE A 499 -18.92 2.17 -13.28
CA ILE A 499 -19.61 1.01 -13.86
C ILE A 499 -19.37 -0.18 -12.94
N GLU A 500 -20.42 -0.66 -12.28
CA GLU A 500 -20.38 -1.87 -11.45
C GLU A 500 -21.08 -3.00 -12.18
N ILE A 501 -20.36 -4.13 -12.36
CA ILE A 501 -20.89 -5.31 -13.05
C ILE A 501 -21.05 -6.44 -12.03
N GLY A 502 -22.28 -6.89 -11.83
CA GLY A 502 -22.63 -8.05 -11.01
C GLY A 502 -22.95 -9.28 -11.85
N THR A 503 -23.36 -10.37 -11.20
CA THR A 503 -23.75 -11.62 -11.85
C THR A 503 -25.10 -11.52 -12.58
N ASN A 504 -25.99 -10.63 -12.09
CA ASN A 504 -27.37 -10.51 -12.57
C ASN A 504 -27.65 -9.18 -13.30
N GLY A 505 -26.60 -8.39 -13.60
CA GLY A 505 -26.77 -7.11 -14.29
C GLY A 505 -25.63 -6.14 -13.99
N TYR A 506 -25.83 -4.88 -14.33
CA TYR A 506 -24.85 -3.83 -14.12
C TYR A 506 -25.48 -2.51 -13.71
N ILE A 507 -24.67 -1.62 -13.16
CA ILE A 507 -25.02 -0.25 -12.80
C ILE A 507 -24.01 0.67 -13.48
N ASP A 508 -24.50 1.70 -14.17
CA ASP A 508 -23.69 2.72 -14.83
C ASP A 508 -24.13 4.11 -14.38
N LYS A 509 -23.23 4.86 -13.72
CA LYS A 509 -23.53 6.15 -13.12
C LYS A 509 -22.42 7.17 -13.36
N LEU A 510 -22.82 8.37 -13.79
CA LEU A 510 -21.94 9.54 -13.92
C LEU A 510 -21.83 10.24 -12.56
N MET A 511 -20.94 9.75 -11.72
CA MET A 511 -20.62 10.31 -10.39
C MET A 511 -19.25 9.79 -9.94
N ASN A 512 -18.65 10.44 -8.92
CA ASN A 512 -17.42 9.93 -8.35
C ASN A 512 -17.68 8.68 -7.48
N PHE A 513 -16.59 7.95 -7.17
CA PHE A 513 -16.72 6.67 -6.49
C PHE A 513 -17.23 6.79 -5.05
N GLY A 514 -16.89 7.87 -4.35
CA GLY A 514 -17.37 8.14 -2.99
C GLY A 514 -18.88 8.45 -2.94
N GLU A 515 -19.37 9.26 -3.88
CA GLU A 515 -20.81 9.51 -4.03
C GLU A 515 -21.55 8.21 -4.36
N TYR A 516 -21.00 7.40 -5.27
CA TYR A 516 -21.58 6.12 -5.68
C TYR A 516 -21.79 5.16 -4.50
N LEU A 517 -20.80 4.97 -3.66
CA LEU A 517 -20.90 4.05 -2.50
C LEU A 517 -21.84 4.55 -1.40
N ASN A 518 -22.09 5.87 -1.32
CA ASN A 518 -22.93 6.47 -0.30
C ASN A 518 -24.37 6.71 -0.76
N ASP A 519 -24.68 6.59 -2.06
CA ASP A 519 -26.03 6.80 -2.59
C ASP A 519 -26.96 5.63 -2.23
N ASP A 520 -28.03 5.92 -1.50
CA ASP A 520 -28.98 4.89 -1.03
C ASP A 520 -29.72 4.21 -2.18
N LYS A 521 -29.95 4.89 -3.31
CA LYS A 521 -30.57 4.29 -4.50
C LYS A 521 -29.60 3.28 -5.15
N VAL A 522 -28.32 3.61 -5.16
CA VAL A 522 -27.27 2.71 -5.67
C VAL A 522 -27.17 1.47 -4.79
N LYS A 523 -27.25 1.60 -3.46
CA LYS A 523 -27.22 0.44 -2.54
C LYS A 523 -28.33 -0.57 -2.87
N ILE A 524 -29.55 -0.09 -3.10
CA ILE A 524 -30.70 -0.93 -3.49
C ILE A 524 -30.48 -1.61 -4.85
N LEU A 525 -29.84 -0.89 -5.80
CA LEU A 525 -29.53 -1.46 -7.13
C LEU A 525 -28.42 -2.53 -7.02
N ARG A 526 -27.43 -2.30 -6.18
CA ARG A 526 -26.33 -3.25 -5.94
C ARG A 526 -26.83 -4.59 -5.41
N GLU A 527 -27.83 -4.61 -4.51
CA GLU A 527 -28.45 -5.84 -4.03
C GLU A 527 -29.13 -6.67 -5.16
N LYS A 528 -29.57 -6.01 -6.24
CA LYS A 528 -30.24 -6.67 -7.36
C LYS A 528 -29.27 -7.27 -8.38
N ILE A 529 -28.10 -6.68 -8.53
CA ILE A 529 -27.10 -7.15 -9.52
C ILE A 529 -26.23 -8.29 -8.99
N TYR A 530 -26.21 -8.52 -7.69
CA TYR A 530 -25.57 -9.64 -7.03
C TYR A 530 -26.60 -10.63 -6.46
#